data_e517a9d9b29964b522d73cc9c934fc67
#
_entry.id   e517a9d9b29964b522d73cc9c934fc67
#
_cell.length_a   1.000
_cell.length_b   1.000
_cell.length_c   1.000
_cell.angle_alpha   90.00
_cell.angle_beta   90.00
_cell.angle_gamma   90.00
#
_symmetry.space_group_name_H-M   'P 1'
#
loop_
_entity.id
_entity.type
_entity.pdbx_description
1 polymer ?
#
loop_
_entity_poly.entity_id
_entity_poly.type
_entity_poly.pdbx_seq_one_letter_code
_entity_poly.pdbx_strand_id
1 'polypeptide(L)'
;MRKKMINLSAALLGSAVVASTLFSCSSRQQESPMKAKVEEYASVELKSDLVNNLSDKEKELVRIFFQVGKITDDLFWKQTFGDKSKLDTITDSYAKQFAMIQYGAWDRLDDNKPFLAGYGEKPDVCNYYPLDITEAEFNAFEDADKDSWYTVIRRNDDGSLKSVWYHEAYAPEIGQICALLEKAVTLAEDPGLKNYLEKRIEAFKTDDYLDSDLAWMDMKDSKVDFVAGPIETYDDKFRETKASYESFILLKDEARSKDLAKFVAMLPTLQKELPCPPEYKT
;
A
#
# COMPACT_ATOMS: atom_id res chain seq x y z
N MET A 1 -20.69 6.70 98.79
CA MET A 1 -19.68 6.08 99.67
C MET A 1 -18.45 5.82 98.92
N ARG A 2 -17.39 6.51 99.26
CA ARG A 2 -15.97 6.13 99.52
C ARG A 2 -15.32 5.28 98.45
N LYS A 3 -14.35 5.93 97.75
CA LYS A 3 -12.88 5.79 97.95
C LYS A 3 -12.34 4.57 97.21
N LYS A 4 -11.20 4.61 96.46
CA LYS A 4 -9.92 5.28 96.65
C LYS A 4 -9.12 5.29 95.31
N MET A 5 -8.38 6.35 95.11
CA MET A 5 -7.22 6.45 94.22
C MET A 5 -6.17 5.37 94.60
N ILE A 6 -5.39 4.93 93.66
CA ILE A 6 -3.93 4.86 93.76
C ILE A 6 -3.31 5.01 92.39
N ASN A 7 -2.42 6.02 92.25
CA ASN A 7 -1.43 6.21 91.21
C ASN A 7 -0.40 5.07 91.23
N LEU A 8 0.12 4.68 90.09
CA LEU A 8 1.58 4.63 89.96
C LEU A 8 2.02 4.70 88.49
N SER A 9 3.05 5.50 88.34
CA SER A 9 3.78 5.89 87.16
C SER A 9 4.58 4.77 86.45
N ALA A 10 4.94 5.10 85.26
CA ALA A 10 6.15 4.82 84.49
C ALA A 10 6.07 3.65 83.47
N ALA A 11 6.22 3.87 82.22
CA ALA A 11 7.44 4.02 81.51
C ALA A 11 7.11 4.18 79.99
N LEU A 12 7.71 5.17 79.43
CA LEU A 12 7.82 5.36 77.97
C LEU A 12 8.55 4.19 77.33
N LEU A 13 7.93 3.63 76.30
CA LEU A 13 8.67 3.01 75.18
C LEU A 13 7.90 3.32 73.92
N GLY A 14 8.42 4.28 73.17
CA GLY A 14 7.91 4.64 71.89
C GLY A 14 8.13 3.48 70.89
N SER A 15 7.02 3.06 70.28
CA SER A 15 7.07 2.27 69.05
C SER A 15 6.43 3.13 67.98
N ALA A 16 7.26 3.85 67.26
CA ALA A 16 6.85 4.51 66.00
C ALA A 16 6.50 3.42 65.00
N VAL A 17 5.21 3.16 64.81
CA VAL A 17 4.72 2.40 63.66
C VAL A 17 4.85 3.32 62.47
N VAL A 18 5.97 3.18 61.74
CA VAL A 18 6.12 3.71 60.40
C VAL A 18 5.17 2.92 59.51
N ALA A 19 3.99 3.47 59.30
CA ALA A 19 3.11 3.01 58.23
C ALA A 19 3.79 3.30 56.89
N SER A 20 4.57 2.34 56.41
CA SER A 20 5.09 2.33 55.04
C SER A 20 3.89 2.16 54.11
N THR A 21 3.25 3.24 53.71
CA THR A 21 2.37 3.26 52.53
C THR A 21 3.27 2.95 51.34
N LEU A 22 3.36 1.68 50.99
CA LEU A 22 3.81 1.26 49.67
C LEU A 22 2.82 1.87 48.66
N PHE A 23 3.16 3.05 48.17
CA PHE A 23 2.62 3.53 46.89
C PHE A 23 3.12 2.53 45.85
N SER A 24 2.34 1.49 45.61
CA SER A 24 2.43 0.72 44.39
C SER A 24 2.08 1.69 43.25
N CYS A 25 3.09 2.36 42.74
CA CYS A 25 3.02 2.94 41.43
C CYS A 25 2.88 1.78 40.43
N SER A 26 1.68 1.22 40.31
CA SER A 26 1.32 0.59 39.08
C SER A 26 1.34 1.72 38.04
N SER A 27 2.43 1.83 37.32
CA SER A 27 2.44 2.57 36.06
C SER A 27 1.32 1.95 35.23
N ARG A 28 0.13 2.58 35.26
CA ARG A 28 -0.85 2.36 34.17
C ARG A 28 -0.04 2.69 32.93
N GLN A 29 0.40 1.67 32.19
CA GLN A 29 0.86 1.88 30.83
C GLN A 29 -0.25 2.66 30.16
N GLN A 30 0.00 3.92 29.86
CA GLN A 30 -0.96 4.75 29.15
C GLN A 30 -1.21 4.06 27.81
N GLU A 31 -2.43 3.58 27.62
CA GLU A 31 -2.81 2.87 26.43
C GLU A 31 -2.53 3.77 25.23
N SER A 32 -1.93 3.22 24.19
CA SER A 32 -1.59 4.00 23.00
C SER A 32 -2.84 4.67 22.41
N PRO A 33 -2.81 5.98 22.12
CA PRO A 33 -3.92 6.62 21.42
C PRO A 33 -4.19 6.03 20.04
N MET A 34 -3.19 5.34 19.44
CA MET A 34 -3.32 4.69 18.14
C MET A 34 -4.02 3.34 18.21
N LYS A 35 -4.23 2.77 19.41
CA LYS A 35 -4.94 1.50 19.56
C LYS A 35 -6.35 1.56 18.94
N ALA A 36 -7.12 2.60 19.29
CA ALA A 36 -8.46 2.79 18.75
C ALA A 36 -8.46 2.91 17.21
N LYS A 37 -7.49 3.62 16.66
CA LYS A 37 -7.31 3.75 15.20
C LYS A 37 -7.01 2.42 14.52
N VAL A 38 -6.17 1.57 15.11
CA VAL A 38 -5.87 0.23 14.58
C VAL A 38 -7.09 -0.68 14.66
N GLU A 39 -7.88 -0.59 15.74
CA GLU A 39 -9.08 -1.40 15.96
C GLU A 39 -10.24 -1.05 15.01
N GLU A 40 -10.19 0.10 14.31
CA GLU A 40 -11.11 0.44 13.21
C GLU A 40 -10.89 -0.43 11.97
N TYR A 41 -9.71 -1.09 11.82
CA TYR A 41 -9.38 -1.92 10.68
C TYR A 41 -9.56 -3.40 11.02
N ALA A 42 -10.37 -4.09 10.22
CA ALA A 42 -10.55 -5.53 10.35
C ALA A 42 -9.35 -6.27 9.74
N SER A 43 -8.84 -7.28 10.46
CA SER A 43 -7.92 -8.25 9.88
C SER A 43 -8.71 -9.36 9.21
N VAL A 44 -8.53 -9.54 7.90
CA VAL A 44 -9.23 -10.55 7.12
C VAL A 44 -8.23 -11.58 6.61
N GLU A 45 -8.47 -12.86 6.92
CA GLU A 45 -7.73 -13.94 6.30
C GLU A 45 -8.26 -14.19 4.88
N LEU A 46 -7.39 -14.07 3.87
CA LEU A 46 -7.77 -14.34 2.49
C LEU A 46 -7.93 -15.85 2.29
N LYS A 47 -9.18 -16.27 2.06
CA LYS A 47 -9.54 -17.66 1.75
C LYS A 47 -10.46 -17.68 0.55
N SER A 48 -10.21 -18.62 -0.36
CA SER A 48 -11.09 -18.85 -1.49
C SER A 48 -11.11 -20.34 -1.85
N ASP A 49 -12.29 -20.92 -1.94
CA ASP A 49 -12.46 -22.28 -2.43
C ASP A 49 -12.09 -22.42 -3.91
N LEU A 50 -12.02 -21.31 -4.65
CA LEU A 50 -11.58 -21.30 -6.05
C LEU A 50 -10.15 -21.85 -6.22
N VAL A 51 -9.30 -21.71 -5.19
CA VAL A 51 -7.94 -22.30 -5.18
C VAL A 51 -7.95 -23.81 -5.35
N ASN A 52 -9.02 -24.50 -4.91
CA ASN A 52 -9.15 -25.95 -5.03
C ASN A 52 -9.33 -26.40 -6.49
N ASN A 53 -9.78 -25.50 -7.37
CA ASN A 53 -9.99 -25.76 -8.80
C ASN A 53 -8.74 -25.47 -9.65
N LEU A 54 -7.66 -25.00 -9.05
CA LEU A 54 -6.41 -24.70 -9.71
C LEU A 54 -5.53 -25.95 -9.81
N SER A 55 -4.82 -26.09 -10.94
CA SER A 55 -3.72 -27.04 -11.10
C SER A 55 -2.55 -26.69 -10.18
N ASP A 56 -1.60 -27.60 -10.01
CA ASP A 56 -0.40 -27.32 -9.21
C ASP A 56 0.45 -26.19 -9.82
N LYS A 57 0.48 -26.08 -11.16
CA LYS A 57 1.15 -24.98 -11.86
C LYS A 57 0.44 -23.65 -11.63
N GLU A 58 -0.89 -23.61 -11.71
CA GLU A 58 -1.67 -22.41 -11.42
C GLU A 58 -1.51 -21.96 -9.96
N LYS A 59 -1.44 -22.90 -9.01
CA LYS A 59 -1.13 -22.57 -7.59
C LYS A 59 0.27 -22.00 -7.44
N GLU A 60 1.23 -22.50 -8.21
CA GLU A 60 2.60 -21.95 -8.19
C GLU A 60 2.66 -20.55 -8.83
N LEU A 61 1.92 -20.32 -9.92
CA LEU A 61 1.73 -18.97 -10.48
C LEU A 61 1.22 -17.98 -9.43
N VAL A 62 0.18 -18.36 -8.68
CA VAL A 62 -0.36 -17.51 -7.60
C VAL A 62 0.72 -17.20 -6.56
N ARG A 63 1.55 -18.16 -6.17
CA ARG A 63 2.66 -17.90 -5.23
C ARG A 63 3.70 -16.94 -5.79
N ILE A 64 4.03 -17.07 -7.08
CA ILE A 64 4.95 -16.15 -7.77
C ILE A 64 4.33 -14.74 -7.82
N PHE A 65 3.06 -14.62 -8.16
CA PHE A 65 2.38 -13.32 -8.20
C PHE A 65 2.31 -12.63 -6.84
N PHE A 66 2.14 -13.38 -5.75
CA PHE A 66 2.29 -12.82 -4.40
C PHE A 66 3.72 -12.32 -4.10
N GLN A 67 4.75 -12.95 -4.66
CA GLN A 67 6.12 -12.44 -4.51
C GLN A 67 6.32 -11.14 -5.30
N VAL A 68 5.77 -11.05 -6.51
CA VAL A 68 5.76 -9.79 -7.28
C VAL A 68 4.97 -8.73 -6.52
N GLY A 69 3.79 -9.07 -5.98
CA GLY A 69 2.96 -8.15 -5.20
C GLY A 69 3.68 -7.54 -3.99
N LYS A 70 4.55 -8.30 -3.32
CA LYS A 70 5.39 -7.76 -2.23
C LYS A 70 6.41 -6.74 -2.73
N ILE A 71 6.97 -6.96 -3.93
CA ILE A 71 7.94 -6.03 -4.50
C ILE A 71 7.24 -4.75 -4.96
N THR A 72 6.05 -4.85 -5.56
CA THR A 72 5.26 -3.66 -5.93
C THR A 72 4.78 -2.89 -4.69
N ASP A 73 4.44 -3.57 -3.58
CA ASP A 73 4.16 -2.93 -2.28
C ASP A 73 5.39 -2.16 -1.75
N ASP A 74 6.58 -2.75 -1.82
CA ASP A 74 7.81 -2.06 -1.42
C ASP A 74 8.14 -0.87 -2.34
N LEU A 75 7.82 -0.95 -3.64
CA LEU A 75 7.90 0.19 -4.56
C LEU A 75 6.92 1.29 -4.19
N PHE A 76 5.67 0.94 -3.88
CA PHE A 76 4.68 1.91 -3.40
C PHE A 76 5.16 2.64 -2.14
N TRP A 77 5.75 1.91 -1.17
CA TRP A 77 6.37 2.51 -0.01
C TRP A 77 7.47 3.51 -0.38
N LYS A 78 8.34 3.15 -1.33
CA LYS A 78 9.39 4.06 -1.82
C LYS A 78 8.82 5.31 -2.47
N GLN A 79 7.73 5.18 -3.22
CA GLN A 79 7.08 6.28 -3.94
C GLN A 79 6.34 7.23 -3.00
N THR A 80 5.66 6.71 -1.97
CA THR A 80 4.77 7.51 -1.13
C THR A 80 5.40 8.01 0.16
N PHE A 81 6.28 7.22 0.78
CA PHE A 81 6.89 7.53 2.07
C PHE A 81 8.42 7.62 2.00
N GLY A 82 9.04 6.82 1.14
CA GLY A 82 10.48 6.70 1.00
C GLY A 82 11.08 5.54 1.78
N ASP A 83 11.92 5.83 2.73
CA ASP A 83 12.62 4.80 3.51
C ASP A 83 11.73 4.26 4.64
N LYS A 84 11.16 3.08 4.40
CA LYS A 84 10.31 2.34 5.35
C LYS A 84 11.04 2.00 6.67
N SER A 85 12.38 1.92 6.67
CA SER A 85 13.17 1.63 7.87
C SER A 85 13.04 2.72 8.93
N LYS A 86 12.64 3.93 8.58
CA LYS A 86 12.34 5.01 9.53
C LYS A 86 11.26 4.60 10.54
N LEU A 87 10.36 3.69 10.17
CA LEU A 87 9.33 3.17 11.07
C LEU A 87 9.91 2.24 12.16
N ASP A 88 11.13 1.76 12.01
CA ASP A 88 11.76 0.89 13.01
C ASP A 88 12.14 1.64 14.31
N THR A 89 12.21 2.96 14.23
CA THR A 89 12.44 3.83 15.40
C THR A 89 11.20 4.05 16.26
N ILE A 90 10.01 3.65 15.77
CA ILE A 90 8.75 3.83 16.50
C ILE A 90 8.65 2.78 17.59
N THR A 91 8.60 3.24 18.85
CA THR A 91 8.53 2.36 20.04
C THR A 91 7.11 1.95 20.40
N ASP A 92 6.11 2.77 20.02
CA ASP A 92 4.69 2.44 20.19
C ASP A 92 4.26 1.45 19.11
N SER A 93 3.92 0.22 19.52
CA SER A 93 3.55 -0.87 18.61
C SER A 93 2.27 -0.57 17.82
N TYR A 94 1.29 0.11 18.40
CA TYR A 94 0.06 0.50 17.71
C TYR A 94 0.33 1.62 16.70
N ALA A 95 1.15 2.60 17.07
CA ALA A 95 1.55 3.64 16.13
C ALA A 95 2.33 3.05 14.94
N LYS A 96 3.23 2.09 15.19
CA LYS A 96 3.94 1.38 14.11
C LYS A 96 2.98 0.58 13.24
N GLN A 97 2.03 -0.15 13.85
CA GLN A 97 1.03 -0.91 13.11
C GLN A 97 0.14 0.02 12.27
N PHE A 98 -0.31 1.14 12.84
CA PHE A 98 -1.11 2.11 12.11
C PHE A 98 -0.33 2.73 10.94
N ALA A 99 0.96 3.05 11.14
CA ALA A 99 1.83 3.52 10.06
C ALA A 99 1.98 2.50 8.93
N MET A 100 2.03 1.20 9.25
CA MET A 100 2.04 0.14 8.23
C MET A 100 0.73 0.08 7.43
N ILE A 101 -0.42 0.27 8.10
CA ILE A 101 -1.74 0.32 7.45
C ILE A 101 -1.85 1.56 6.54
N GLN A 102 -1.31 2.69 6.98
CA GLN A 102 -1.45 3.99 6.29
C GLN A 102 -0.34 4.27 5.25
N TYR A 103 0.62 3.37 5.10
CA TYR A 103 1.81 3.57 4.25
C TYR A 103 2.60 4.84 4.59
N GLY A 104 2.73 5.14 5.88
CA GLY A 104 3.50 6.30 6.33
C GLY A 104 3.00 6.90 7.63
N ALA A 105 3.28 8.18 7.81
CA ALA A 105 3.05 8.93 9.04
C ALA A 105 1.70 9.67 9.05
N TRP A 106 0.86 9.49 8.03
CA TRP A 106 -0.34 10.29 7.78
C TRP A 106 -1.57 9.39 7.65
N ASP A 107 -2.67 9.80 8.32
CA ASP A 107 -3.95 9.09 8.26
C ASP A 107 -4.66 9.40 6.93
N ARG A 108 -4.61 8.44 5.98
CA ARG A 108 -5.17 8.59 4.63
C ARG A 108 -6.70 8.73 4.61
N LEU A 109 -7.38 8.32 5.67
CA LEU A 109 -8.84 8.45 5.81
C LEU A 109 -9.25 9.71 6.60
N ASP A 110 -8.29 10.46 7.15
CA ASP A 110 -8.52 11.72 7.86
C ASP A 110 -7.64 12.84 7.26
N ASP A 111 -7.88 13.13 5.99
CA ASP A 111 -7.23 14.23 5.24
C ASP A 111 -5.70 14.23 5.32
N ASN A 112 -5.08 13.06 5.39
CA ASN A 112 -3.63 12.89 5.56
C ASN A 112 -3.07 13.62 6.79
N LYS A 113 -3.83 13.73 7.88
CA LYS A 113 -3.33 14.32 9.13
C LYS A 113 -2.14 13.53 9.68
N PRO A 114 -1.04 14.19 10.07
CA PRO A 114 0.09 13.51 10.66
C PRO A 114 -0.28 12.97 12.05
N PHE A 115 0.04 11.71 12.32
CA PHE A 115 -0.18 11.07 13.61
C PHE A 115 1.12 10.65 14.32
N LEU A 116 2.24 10.65 13.59
CA LEU A 116 3.56 10.38 14.16
C LEU A 116 4.27 11.69 14.54
N ALA A 117 4.85 11.72 15.75
CA ALA A 117 5.65 12.85 16.18
C ALA A 117 6.86 13.06 15.25
N GLY A 118 7.15 14.31 14.94
CA GLY A 118 8.26 14.68 14.05
C GLY A 118 7.92 14.73 12.57
N TYR A 119 6.71 14.37 12.18
CA TYR A 119 6.20 14.55 10.82
C TYR A 119 5.24 15.73 10.76
N GLY A 120 5.43 16.61 9.77
CA GLY A 120 4.49 17.68 9.41
C GLY A 120 3.40 17.20 8.47
N GLU A 121 2.82 18.13 7.71
CA GLU A 121 1.85 17.83 6.66
C GLU A 121 2.45 16.86 5.62
N LYS A 122 1.59 16.02 5.01
CA LYS A 122 2.04 15.12 3.94
C LYS A 122 2.49 15.95 2.75
N PRO A 123 3.72 15.77 2.25
CA PRO A 123 4.18 16.48 1.06
C PRO A 123 3.35 16.09 -0.17
N ASP A 124 2.84 17.05 -0.91
CA ASP A 124 2.09 16.83 -2.16
C ASP A 124 2.94 16.11 -3.21
N VAL A 125 4.23 16.35 -3.19
CA VAL A 125 5.20 15.75 -4.12
C VAL A 125 5.53 14.29 -3.82
N CYS A 126 5.21 13.77 -2.62
CA CYS A 126 5.66 12.45 -2.16
C CYS A 126 7.17 12.25 -2.50
N ASN A 127 7.53 11.07 -3.00
CA ASN A 127 8.89 10.78 -3.50
C ASN A 127 8.99 10.76 -5.04
N TYR A 128 8.01 11.32 -5.73
CA TYR A 128 8.08 11.43 -7.19
C TYR A 128 8.95 12.61 -7.63
N TYR A 129 9.06 13.63 -6.79
CA TYR A 129 9.81 14.86 -7.05
C TYR A 129 10.76 15.19 -5.89
N PRO A 130 11.72 16.11 -6.08
CA PRO A 130 12.44 16.72 -4.96
C PRO A 130 11.47 17.42 -4.00
N LEU A 131 11.69 17.28 -2.69
CA LEU A 131 10.79 17.85 -1.67
C LEU A 131 10.69 19.39 -1.72
N ASP A 132 11.72 20.04 -2.27
CA ASP A 132 11.86 21.49 -2.38
C ASP A 132 11.43 22.04 -3.74
N ILE A 133 10.92 21.22 -4.64
CA ILE A 133 10.49 21.64 -5.98
C ILE A 133 9.34 22.64 -5.88
N THR A 134 9.35 23.63 -6.76
CA THR A 134 8.24 24.57 -6.92
C THR A 134 7.56 24.39 -8.28
N GLU A 135 6.30 24.81 -8.39
CA GLU A 135 5.60 24.83 -9.66
C GLU A 135 6.33 25.67 -10.72
N ALA A 136 6.88 26.81 -10.33
CA ALA A 136 7.64 27.68 -11.24
C ALA A 136 8.88 26.97 -11.80
N GLU A 137 9.61 26.25 -10.93
CA GLU A 137 10.78 25.46 -11.32
C GLU A 137 10.40 24.32 -12.24
N PHE A 138 9.37 23.55 -11.90
CA PHE A 138 8.87 22.46 -12.73
C PHE A 138 8.41 22.95 -14.10
N ASN A 139 7.68 24.06 -14.15
CA ASN A 139 7.20 24.63 -15.42
C ASN A 139 8.35 25.14 -16.30
N ALA A 140 9.41 25.69 -15.71
CA ALA A 140 10.61 26.14 -16.42
C ALA A 140 11.55 24.98 -16.83
N PHE A 141 11.38 23.79 -16.26
CA PHE A 141 12.18 22.63 -16.61
C PHE A 141 11.77 22.10 -17.99
N GLU A 142 12.70 22.15 -18.95
CA GLU A 142 12.50 21.69 -20.31
C GLU A 142 13.01 20.25 -20.47
N ASP A 143 12.10 19.28 -20.38
CA ASP A 143 12.37 17.86 -20.55
C ASP A 143 11.10 17.20 -21.12
N ALA A 144 11.23 16.43 -22.20
CA ALA A 144 10.10 15.79 -22.88
C ALA A 144 9.37 14.77 -22.00
N ASP A 145 10.09 14.16 -21.04
CA ASP A 145 9.60 13.08 -20.22
C ASP A 145 9.11 13.54 -18.83
N LYS A 146 9.19 14.85 -18.56
CA LYS A 146 8.83 15.38 -17.22
C LYS A 146 7.40 15.11 -16.79
N ASP A 147 6.47 15.09 -17.74
CA ASP A 147 5.05 14.85 -17.52
C ASP A 147 4.65 13.37 -17.74
N SER A 148 5.61 12.48 -18.05
CA SER A 148 5.34 11.05 -18.16
C SER A 148 4.85 10.47 -16.82
N TRP A 149 3.88 9.55 -16.90
CA TRP A 149 3.34 8.82 -15.74
C TRP A 149 4.39 7.92 -15.08
N TYR A 150 5.43 7.58 -15.82
CA TYR A 150 6.43 6.56 -15.47
C TYR A 150 7.83 7.12 -15.27
N THR A 151 7.92 8.39 -14.88
CA THR A 151 9.19 9.04 -14.51
C THR A 151 9.12 9.63 -13.11
N VAL A 152 10.26 9.66 -12.43
CA VAL A 152 10.48 10.50 -11.25
C VAL A 152 11.35 11.69 -11.61
N ILE A 153 11.12 12.82 -10.97
CA ILE A 153 11.99 13.99 -11.13
C ILE A 153 13.03 13.97 -10.02
N ARG A 154 14.27 14.20 -10.38
CA ARG A 154 15.43 14.21 -9.46
C ARG A 154 16.29 15.43 -9.70
N ARG A 155 17.15 15.76 -8.73
CA ARG A 155 18.20 16.79 -8.91
C ARG A 155 19.50 16.14 -9.36
N ASN A 156 20.17 16.80 -10.30
CA ASN A 156 21.58 16.56 -10.61
C ASN A 156 22.47 17.18 -9.51
N ASP A 157 23.77 16.88 -9.56
CA ASP A 157 24.74 17.41 -8.60
C ASP A 157 24.85 18.95 -8.64
N ASP A 158 24.56 19.56 -9.78
CA ASP A 158 24.51 21.00 -9.97
C ASP A 158 23.19 21.65 -9.53
N GLY A 159 22.23 20.85 -9.04
CA GLY A 159 20.92 21.28 -8.59
C GLY A 159 19.85 21.35 -9.68
N SER A 160 20.22 21.21 -10.97
CA SER A 160 19.25 21.16 -12.08
C SER A 160 18.34 19.91 -11.98
N LEU A 161 17.16 19.99 -12.59
CA LEU A 161 16.22 18.86 -12.63
C LEU A 161 16.58 17.91 -13.78
N LYS A 162 16.19 16.64 -13.59
CA LYS A 162 16.16 15.60 -14.63
C LYS A 162 14.97 14.67 -14.42
N SER A 163 14.42 14.16 -15.51
CA SER A 163 13.52 13.01 -15.50
C SER A 163 14.33 11.71 -15.46
N VAL A 164 13.86 10.75 -14.66
CA VAL A 164 14.43 9.40 -14.59
C VAL A 164 13.30 8.41 -14.75
N TRP A 165 13.36 7.55 -15.75
CA TRP A 165 12.36 6.52 -16.00
C TRP A 165 12.28 5.52 -14.84
N TYR A 166 11.10 4.94 -14.60
CA TYR A 166 10.88 4.01 -13.49
C TYR A 166 11.74 2.77 -13.60
N HIS A 167 11.95 2.23 -14.81
CA HIS A 167 12.83 1.08 -15.01
C HIS A 167 14.29 1.36 -14.61
N GLU A 168 14.73 2.61 -14.66
CA GLU A 168 16.06 3.05 -14.18
C GLU A 168 16.04 3.37 -12.69
N ALA A 169 15.05 4.16 -12.23
CA ALA A 169 14.94 4.62 -10.86
C ALA A 169 14.75 3.46 -9.87
N TYR A 170 14.12 2.39 -10.32
CA TYR A 170 13.77 1.19 -9.53
C TYR A 170 14.38 -0.08 -10.12
N ALA A 171 15.49 0.03 -10.84
CA ALA A 171 16.12 -1.08 -11.55
C ALA A 171 16.31 -2.37 -10.72
N PRO A 172 16.72 -2.34 -9.44
CA PRO A 172 16.86 -3.55 -8.63
C PRO A 172 15.54 -4.29 -8.42
N GLU A 173 14.45 -3.59 -8.14
CA GLU A 173 13.12 -4.16 -7.93
C GLU A 173 12.53 -4.66 -9.23
N ILE A 174 12.65 -3.88 -10.31
CA ILE A 174 12.21 -4.26 -11.65
C ILE A 174 12.91 -5.54 -12.11
N GLY A 175 14.23 -5.65 -11.88
CA GLY A 175 14.98 -6.87 -12.19
C GLY A 175 14.45 -8.11 -11.45
N GLN A 176 14.05 -7.96 -10.17
CA GLN A 176 13.46 -9.05 -9.40
C GLN A 176 12.06 -9.41 -9.90
N ILE A 177 11.22 -8.42 -10.23
CA ILE A 177 9.88 -8.64 -10.83
C ILE A 177 10.04 -9.41 -12.14
N CYS A 178 10.90 -8.95 -13.06
CA CYS A 178 11.12 -9.61 -14.34
C CYS A 178 11.56 -11.07 -14.17
N ALA A 179 12.51 -11.34 -13.27
CA ALA A 179 12.98 -12.70 -13.00
C ALA A 179 11.88 -13.64 -12.45
N LEU A 180 10.94 -13.10 -11.66
CA LEU A 180 9.79 -13.84 -11.17
C LEU A 180 8.76 -14.08 -12.29
N LEU A 181 8.50 -13.09 -13.12
CA LEU A 181 7.57 -13.20 -14.24
C LEU A 181 8.11 -14.14 -15.33
N GLU A 182 9.43 -14.19 -15.59
CA GLU A 182 10.06 -15.16 -16.47
C GLU A 182 9.81 -16.60 -15.99
N LYS A 183 9.85 -16.85 -14.68
CA LYS A 183 9.44 -18.17 -14.13
C LYS A 183 7.95 -18.42 -14.34
N ALA A 184 7.10 -17.41 -14.12
CA ALA A 184 5.66 -17.53 -14.33
C ALA A 184 5.33 -17.89 -15.78
N VAL A 185 6.00 -17.29 -16.77
CA VAL A 185 5.86 -17.62 -18.21
C VAL A 185 6.07 -19.11 -18.47
N THR A 186 7.05 -19.76 -17.80
CA THR A 186 7.30 -21.21 -17.98
C THR A 186 6.20 -22.09 -17.40
N LEU A 187 5.42 -21.58 -16.45
CA LEU A 187 4.33 -22.30 -15.78
C LEU A 187 2.97 -22.05 -16.43
N ALA A 188 2.82 -20.91 -17.12
CA ALA A 188 1.57 -20.50 -17.74
C ALA A 188 1.17 -21.48 -18.86
N GLU A 189 0.04 -22.17 -18.65
CA GLU A 189 -0.54 -23.12 -19.61
C GLU A 189 -1.56 -22.44 -20.53
N ASP A 190 -2.22 -21.37 -20.05
CA ASP A 190 -3.08 -20.53 -20.86
C ASP A 190 -2.25 -19.64 -21.80
N PRO A 191 -2.48 -19.69 -23.14
CA PRO A 191 -1.69 -18.89 -24.08
C PRO A 191 -1.88 -17.39 -23.93
N GLY A 192 -3.07 -16.94 -23.52
CA GLY A 192 -3.37 -15.52 -23.28
C GLY A 192 -2.59 -15.00 -22.10
N LEU A 193 -2.62 -15.72 -20.97
CA LEU A 193 -1.82 -15.37 -19.79
C LEU A 193 -0.32 -15.34 -20.12
N LYS A 194 0.16 -16.36 -20.83
CA LYS A 194 1.58 -16.43 -21.23
C LYS A 194 1.99 -15.23 -22.06
N ASN A 195 1.24 -14.89 -23.10
CA ASN A 195 1.49 -13.74 -23.95
C ASN A 195 1.47 -12.42 -23.16
N TYR A 196 0.48 -12.27 -22.27
CA TYR A 196 0.41 -11.12 -21.39
C TYR A 196 1.68 -10.98 -20.52
N LEU A 197 2.09 -12.07 -19.85
CA LEU A 197 3.27 -12.04 -18.97
C LEU A 197 4.56 -11.73 -19.74
N GLU A 198 4.75 -12.28 -20.95
CA GLU A 198 5.89 -11.98 -21.81
C GLU A 198 5.93 -10.48 -22.15
N LYS A 199 4.79 -9.90 -22.54
CA LYS A 199 4.69 -8.46 -22.84
C LYS A 199 4.84 -7.58 -21.59
N ARG A 200 4.33 -8.02 -20.44
CA ARG A 200 4.46 -7.29 -19.18
C ARG A 200 5.92 -7.22 -18.70
N ILE A 201 6.71 -8.26 -18.96
CA ILE A 201 8.16 -8.24 -18.69
C ILE A 201 8.85 -7.14 -19.54
N GLU A 202 8.53 -7.02 -20.82
CA GLU A 202 9.08 -5.96 -21.67
C GLU A 202 8.59 -4.57 -21.22
N ALA A 203 7.31 -4.46 -20.82
CA ALA A 203 6.77 -3.23 -20.28
C ALA A 203 7.53 -2.75 -19.02
N PHE A 204 7.85 -3.65 -18.09
CA PHE A 204 8.67 -3.33 -16.92
C PHE A 204 10.09 -2.87 -17.28
N LYS A 205 10.65 -3.33 -18.40
CA LYS A 205 12.00 -2.97 -18.84
C LYS A 205 12.06 -1.65 -19.61
N THR A 206 10.93 -1.18 -20.15
CA THR A 206 10.86 -0.05 -21.07
C THR A 206 9.94 1.07 -20.62
N ASP A 207 9.11 0.83 -19.60
CA ASP A 207 7.98 1.67 -19.18
C ASP A 207 6.92 1.91 -20.29
N ASP A 208 6.91 1.11 -21.36
CA ASP A 208 5.84 1.09 -22.36
C ASP A 208 4.86 -0.07 -22.07
N TYR A 209 3.72 0.27 -21.50
CA TYR A 209 2.74 -0.70 -21.00
C TYR A 209 1.63 -1.06 -22.01
N LEU A 210 1.48 -0.29 -23.12
CA LEU A 210 0.33 -0.42 -24.02
C LEU A 210 0.15 -1.85 -24.56
N ASP A 211 1.22 -2.44 -25.08
CA ASP A 211 1.16 -3.78 -25.69
C ASP A 211 0.77 -4.86 -24.69
N SER A 212 1.22 -4.73 -23.45
CA SER A 212 0.85 -5.66 -22.37
C SER A 212 -0.58 -5.46 -21.90
N ASP A 213 -1.08 -4.24 -21.88
CA ASP A 213 -2.46 -3.93 -21.51
C ASP A 213 -3.44 -4.46 -22.55
N LEU A 214 -3.11 -4.33 -23.83
CA LEU A 214 -3.89 -4.95 -24.93
C LEU A 214 -3.89 -6.48 -24.83
N ALA A 215 -2.75 -7.09 -24.53
CA ALA A 215 -2.66 -8.54 -24.34
C ALA A 215 -3.49 -9.02 -23.12
N TRP A 216 -3.53 -8.24 -22.04
CA TRP A 216 -4.38 -8.50 -20.89
C TRP A 216 -5.87 -8.44 -21.27
N MET A 217 -6.28 -7.42 -22.01
CA MET A 217 -7.65 -7.30 -22.51
C MET A 217 -8.08 -8.46 -23.42
N ASP A 218 -7.14 -9.04 -24.15
CA ASP A 218 -7.40 -10.18 -25.05
C ASP A 218 -7.41 -11.53 -24.31
N MET A 219 -6.88 -11.60 -23.09
CA MET A 219 -6.90 -12.80 -22.26
C MET A 219 -8.32 -13.11 -21.76
N LYS A 220 -8.91 -14.24 -22.17
CA LYS A 220 -10.31 -14.59 -21.87
C LYS A 220 -10.48 -15.83 -21.00
N ASP A 221 -9.57 -16.80 -21.11
CA ASP A 221 -9.81 -18.15 -20.63
C ASP A 221 -9.01 -18.52 -19.38
N SER A 222 -8.02 -17.73 -19.00
CA SER A 222 -7.21 -18.00 -17.82
C SER A 222 -8.05 -18.01 -16.54
N LYS A 223 -7.78 -18.98 -15.65
CA LYS A 223 -8.40 -19.04 -14.32
C LYS A 223 -7.71 -18.13 -13.32
N VAL A 224 -6.45 -17.82 -13.56
CA VAL A 224 -5.67 -16.89 -12.74
C VAL A 224 -5.44 -15.65 -13.57
N ASP A 225 -5.79 -14.50 -13.02
CA ASP A 225 -5.55 -13.20 -13.62
C ASP A 225 -4.60 -12.40 -12.71
N PHE A 226 -3.74 -11.61 -13.33
CA PHE A 226 -2.70 -10.88 -12.65
C PHE A 226 -2.46 -9.53 -13.33
N VAL A 227 -2.52 -8.48 -12.55
CA VAL A 227 -2.13 -7.13 -12.99
C VAL A 227 -1.06 -6.62 -12.05
N ALA A 228 0.03 -6.09 -12.58
CA ALA A 228 1.07 -5.42 -11.81
C ALA A 228 1.73 -4.34 -12.63
N GLY A 229 2.02 -3.22 -12.03
CA GLY A 229 2.67 -2.08 -12.68
C GLY A 229 2.32 -0.75 -12.01
N PRO A 230 2.77 0.36 -12.57
CA PRO A 230 2.35 1.70 -12.17
C PRO A 230 0.95 1.98 -12.74
N ILE A 231 -0.06 2.15 -11.86
CA ILE A 231 -1.46 2.17 -12.27
C ILE A 231 -2.16 3.47 -11.87
N GLU A 232 -2.09 3.85 -10.58
CA GLU A 232 -2.91 4.92 -10.02
C GLU A 232 -2.11 6.17 -9.70
N THR A 233 -2.66 7.35 -9.93
CA THR A 233 -1.95 8.64 -9.78
C THR A 233 -2.33 9.43 -8.54
N TYR A 234 -3.19 8.92 -7.65
CA TYR A 234 -3.76 9.71 -6.53
C TYR A 234 -2.73 10.19 -5.49
N ASP A 235 -1.59 9.53 -5.37
CA ASP A 235 -0.57 9.91 -4.39
C ASP A 235 0.28 11.09 -4.86
N ASP A 236 0.34 11.36 -6.17
CA ASP A 236 0.93 12.58 -6.72
C ASP A 236 -0.08 13.74 -6.62
N LYS A 237 -0.03 14.49 -5.53
CA LYS A 237 -0.89 15.67 -5.34
C LYS A 237 -0.33 16.93 -6.02
N PHE A 238 0.93 16.90 -6.43
CA PHE A 238 1.60 18.04 -7.05
C PHE A 238 1.18 18.23 -8.51
N ARG A 239 1.15 17.14 -9.30
CA ARG A 239 0.79 17.20 -10.73
C ARG A 239 -0.30 16.21 -11.14
N GLU A 240 -0.63 15.27 -10.30
CA GLU A 240 -1.59 14.18 -10.56
C GLU A 240 -1.23 13.32 -11.79
N THR A 241 0.07 13.21 -12.08
CA THR A 241 0.57 12.49 -13.25
C THR A 241 1.36 11.23 -12.92
N LYS A 242 2.09 11.19 -11.79
CA LYS A 242 2.99 10.07 -11.48
C LYS A 242 2.23 8.87 -10.96
N ALA A 243 2.33 7.74 -11.67
CA ALA A 243 1.63 6.52 -11.30
C ALA A 243 2.39 5.73 -10.22
N SER A 244 1.67 5.25 -9.22
CA SER A 244 2.19 4.36 -8.18
C SER A 244 2.10 2.90 -8.58
N TYR A 245 3.08 2.10 -8.11
CA TYR A 245 3.09 0.66 -8.32
C TYR A 245 2.02 -0.03 -7.47
N GLU A 246 1.27 -0.90 -8.13
CA GLU A 246 0.23 -1.72 -7.55
C GLU A 246 0.23 -3.13 -8.15
N SER A 247 -0.48 -4.06 -7.53
CA SER A 247 -0.72 -5.38 -8.10
C SER A 247 -2.05 -5.96 -7.63
N PHE A 248 -2.69 -6.72 -8.55
CA PHE A 248 -3.93 -7.43 -8.31
C PHE A 248 -3.77 -8.89 -8.73
N ILE A 249 -4.17 -9.80 -7.85
CA ILE A 249 -4.18 -11.25 -8.11
C ILE A 249 -5.63 -11.70 -8.01
N LEU A 250 -6.18 -12.21 -9.10
CA LEU A 250 -7.58 -12.56 -9.18
C LEU A 250 -7.74 -14.04 -9.58
N LEU A 251 -8.77 -14.65 -9.05
CA LEU A 251 -9.18 -16.00 -9.41
C LEU A 251 -10.55 -15.94 -10.07
N LYS A 252 -10.66 -16.49 -11.28
CA LYS A 252 -11.90 -16.50 -12.04
C LYS A 252 -12.92 -17.44 -11.39
N ASP A 253 -14.08 -16.91 -11.04
CA ASP A 253 -15.26 -17.69 -10.69
C ASP A 253 -16.04 -18.04 -11.96
N GLU A 254 -15.83 -19.26 -12.47
CA GLU A 254 -16.46 -19.73 -13.72
C GLU A 254 -17.98 -19.76 -13.64
N ALA A 255 -18.57 -20.05 -12.48
CA ALA A 255 -20.01 -20.07 -12.30
C ALA A 255 -20.59 -18.67 -12.43
N ARG A 256 -19.99 -17.69 -11.75
CA ARG A 256 -20.38 -16.28 -11.84
C ARG A 256 -20.13 -15.70 -13.23
N SER A 257 -19.03 -16.11 -13.90
CA SER A 257 -18.71 -15.68 -15.25
C SER A 257 -19.77 -16.14 -16.26
N LYS A 258 -20.31 -17.38 -16.12
CA LYS A 258 -21.43 -17.86 -16.94
C LYS A 258 -22.71 -17.08 -16.72
N ASP A 259 -22.98 -16.68 -15.48
CA ASP A 259 -24.13 -15.83 -15.19
C ASP A 259 -23.94 -14.41 -15.78
N LEU A 260 -22.76 -13.85 -15.64
CA LEU A 260 -22.42 -12.56 -16.22
C LEU A 260 -22.55 -12.54 -17.75
N ALA A 261 -22.20 -13.62 -18.44
CA ALA A 261 -22.31 -13.73 -19.89
C ALA A 261 -23.73 -13.46 -20.40
N LYS A 262 -24.76 -13.80 -19.61
CA LYS A 262 -26.16 -13.51 -19.95
C LYS A 262 -26.43 -12.00 -20.00
N PHE A 263 -25.85 -11.24 -19.07
CA PHE A 263 -25.97 -9.78 -19.06
C PHE A 263 -25.16 -9.13 -20.17
N VAL A 264 -23.95 -9.64 -20.42
CA VAL A 264 -23.11 -9.17 -21.54
C VAL A 264 -23.84 -9.29 -22.87
N ALA A 265 -24.56 -10.39 -23.11
CA ALA A 265 -25.36 -10.57 -24.32
C ALA A 265 -26.48 -9.54 -24.46
N MET A 266 -26.92 -8.93 -23.37
CA MET A 266 -27.97 -7.88 -23.36
C MET A 266 -27.41 -6.48 -23.58
N LEU A 267 -26.11 -6.24 -23.40
CA LEU A 267 -25.50 -4.91 -23.48
C LEU A 267 -25.84 -4.15 -24.78
N PRO A 268 -25.79 -4.77 -25.98
CA PRO A 268 -26.14 -4.04 -27.20
C PRO A 268 -27.59 -3.52 -27.20
N THR A 269 -28.53 -4.27 -26.59
CA THR A 269 -29.92 -3.83 -26.45
C THR A 269 -30.02 -2.72 -25.42
N LEU A 270 -29.42 -2.89 -24.25
CA LEU A 270 -29.41 -1.88 -23.19
C LEU A 270 -28.78 -0.56 -23.65
N GLN A 271 -27.71 -0.63 -24.44
CA GLN A 271 -27.10 0.56 -25.05
C GLN A 271 -28.06 1.32 -25.94
N LYS A 272 -28.82 0.62 -26.78
CA LYS A 272 -29.83 1.24 -27.69
C LYS A 272 -30.99 1.86 -26.93
N GLU A 273 -31.35 1.28 -25.79
CA GLU A 273 -32.51 1.69 -24.99
C GLU A 273 -32.16 2.73 -23.92
N LEU A 274 -30.92 3.17 -23.83
CA LEU A 274 -30.55 4.26 -22.90
C LEU A 274 -31.41 5.50 -23.18
N PRO A 275 -31.96 6.17 -22.14
CA PRO A 275 -32.81 7.35 -22.26
C PRO A 275 -32.00 8.61 -22.56
N CYS A 276 -31.24 8.57 -23.64
CA CYS A 276 -30.44 9.70 -24.14
C CYS A 276 -30.59 9.85 -25.65
N PRO A 277 -30.30 11.04 -26.21
CA PRO A 277 -30.32 11.27 -27.64
C PRO A 277 -29.45 10.28 -28.44
N PRO A 278 -29.88 9.91 -29.70
CA PRO A 278 -29.18 8.89 -30.48
C PRO A 278 -27.69 9.17 -30.73
N GLU A 279 -27.29 10.43 -30.84
CA GLU A 279 -25.91 10.87 -31.04
C GLU A 279 -24.94 10.48 -29.89
N TYR A 280 -25.48 10.12 -28.74
CA TYR A 280 -24.70 9.64 -27.59
C TYR A 280 -24.69 8.10 -27.43
N LYS A 281 -25.24 7.37 -28.40
CA LYS A 281 -25.40 5.89 -28.37
C LYS A 281 -24.45 5.19 -29.36
N THR A 282 -23.27 5.75 -29.56
CA THR A 282 -22.27 5.17 -30.49
C THR A 282 -21.50 4.03 -29.87
#